data_d0eb25162189f223abb7f82acd6d19a9
#
_entry.id   d0eb25162189f223abb7f82acd6d19a9
#
_cell.length_a   1.000
_cell.length_b   1.000
_cell.length_c   1.000
_cell.angle_alpha   90.00
_cell.angle_beta   90.00
_cell.angle_gamma   90.00
#
_symmetry.space_group_name_H-M   'P 1'
#
loop_
_entity.id
_entity.type
_entity.pdbx_description
1 polymer ?
#
loop_
_entity_poly.entity_id
_entity_poly.type
_entity_poly.pdbx_seq_one_letter_code
_entity_poly.pdbx_strand_id
1 'polypeptide(L)'
;ASQARATLISPFVGRIYDWYKAKEGALWDETAMAGVNDPGVQSVTRIWKALKASGSKTQVMGASFRNKGEITALAGCDLLTIAPKFIDELNTTFAPLPRVLDAEKLKSVESLTISECDFRYALNASPLANGKLAQGIRSFAADTEKLEGLLH
;
A
#
# COMPACT_ATOMS: atom_id res chain seq x y z
N ALA A 1 9.08 8.69 -7.22
CA ALA A 1 8.68 7.68 -8.23
C ALA A 1 8.10 8.36 -9.48
N SER A 2 7.04 9.17 -9.38
CA SER A 2 6.39 9.82 -10.54
C SER A 2 7.35 10.69 -11.35
N GLN A 3 8.11 11.59 -10.71
CA GLN A 3 9.11 12.43 -11.37
C GLN A 3 10.23 11.62 -12.03
N ALA A 4 10.60 10.48 -11.45
CA ALA A 4 11.56 9.54 -12.03
C ALA A 4 10.93 8.64 -13.10
N ARG A 5 9.67 8.86 -13.46
CA ARG A 5 8.93 8.07 -14.45
C ARG A 5 8.90 6.57 -14.15
N ALA A 6 8.84 6.20 -12.86
CA ALA A 6 8.67 4.81 -12.47
C ALA A 6 7.37 4.26 -13.08
N THR A 7 7.44 3.10 -13.71
CA THR A 7 6.28 2.45 -14.34
C THR A 7 5.25 2.05 -13.29
N LEU A 8 5.71 1.51 -12.17
CA LEU A 8 4.87 0.94 -11.12
C LEU A 8 5.43 1.20 -9.73
N ILE A 9 4.53 1.40 -8.78
CA ILE A 9 4.83 1.33 -7.34
C ILE A 9 3.91 0.30 -6.69
N SER A 10 4.41 -0.43 -5.69
CA SER A 10 3.64 -1.46 -5.01
C SER A 10 3.59 -1.22 -3.49
N PRO A 11 2.68 -0.38 -3.00
CA PRO A 11 2.50 -0.17 -1.57
C PRO A 11 1.87 -1.40 -0.90
N PHE A 12 2.36 -1.75 0.30
CA PHE A 12 1.93 -2.93 1.04
C PHE A 12 0.87 -2.58 2.08
N VAL A 13 -0.39 -2.79 1.73
CA VAL A 13 -1.57 -2.48 2.55
C VAL A 13 -1.46 -3.11 3.94
N GLY A 14 -1.29 -4.43 4.00
CA GLY A 14 -1.28 -5.15 5.26
C GLY A 14 -0.07 -4.87 6.16
N ARG A 15 1.07 -4.43 5.62
CA ARG A 15 2.21 -4.02 6.46
C ARG A 15 1.92 -2.70 7.18
N ILE A 16 1.17 -1.82 6.56
CA ILE A 16 0.71 -0.57 7.18
C ILE A 16 -0.32 -0.90 8.25
N TYR A 17 -1.31 -1.75 7.93
CA TYR A 17 -2.30 -2.25 8.88
C TYR A 17 -1.64 -2.85 10.13
N ASP A 18 -0.73 -3.81 9.95
CA ASP A 18 -0.02 -4.49 11.04
C ASP A 18 0.73 -3.51 11.95
N TRP A 19 1.32 -2.46 11.36
CA TRP A 19 2.04 -1.46 12.14
C TRP A 19 1.11 -0.65 13.04
N TYR A 20 -0.04 -0.18 12.51
CA TYR A 20 -1.02 0.56 13.30
C TYR A 20 -1.65 -0.32 14.37
N LYS A 21 -2.00 -1.56 14.03
CA LYS A 21 -2.52 -2.54 14.99
C LYS A 21 -1.55 -2.79 16.15
N ALA A 22 -0.28 -2.97 15.84
CA ALA A 22 0.76 -3.15 16.86
C ALA A 22 0.96 -1.89 17.73
N LYS A 23 0.84 -0.70 17.13
CA LYS A 23 0.96 0.57 17.84
C LYS A 23 -0.19 0.81 18.81
N GLU A 24 -1.43 0.54 18.41
CA GLU A 24 -2.63 0.71 19.23
C GLU A 24 -2.76 -0.41 20.29
N GLY A 25 -2.19 -1.59 20.02
CA GLY A 25 -2.20 -2.73 20.97
C GLY A 25 -3.62 -3.12 21.36
N ALA A 26 -3.92 -3.11 22.66
CA ALA A 26 -5.22 -3.51 23.21
C ALA A 26 -6.37 -2.54 22.86
N LEU A 27 -6.09 -1.35 22.34
CA LEU A 27 -7.09 -0.38 21.93
C LEU A 27 -7.51 -0.56 20.47
N TRP A 28 -6.89 -1.49 19.74
CA TRP A 28 -7.22 -1.76 18.34
C TRP A 28 -8.60 -2.37 18.19
N ASP A 29 -9.46 -1.72 17.40
CA ASP A 29 -10.80 -2.23 17.06
C ASP A 29 -10.80 -2.71 15.61
N GLU A 30 -10.80 -4.03 15.41
CA GLU A 30 -10.82 -4.68 14.08
C GLU A 30 -12.02 -4.25 13.22
N THR A 31 -13.17 -4.05 13.85
CA THR A 31 -14.42 -3.70 13.14
C THR A 31 -14.40 -2.24 12.70
N ALA A 32 -13.98 -1.36 13.60
CA ALA A 32 -13.90 0.07 13.31
C ALA A 32 -12.82 0.38 12.24
N MET A 33 -11.71 -0.40 12.23
CA MET A 33 -10.58 -0.25 11.30
C MET A 33 -10.67 -1.18 10.09
N ALA A 34 -11.87 -1.59 9.69
CA ALA A 34 -12.08 -2.45 8.53
C ALA A 34 -12.40 -1.66 7.24
N GLY A 35 -12.13 -2.27 6.08
CA GLY A 35 -12.50 -1.77 4.76
C GLY A 35 -11.90 -0.39 4.48
N VAL A 36 -12.73 0.60 4.22
CA VAL A 36 -12.27 1.98 3.91
C VAL A 36 -11.63 2.71 5.09
N ASN A 37 -11.85 2.23 6.31
CA ASN A 37 -11.24 2.79 7.52
C ASN A 37 -9.88 2.19 7.83
N ASP A 38 -9.49 1.12 7.16
CA ASP A 38 -8.19 0.48 7.28
C ASP A 38 -7.07 1.48 6.94
N PRO A 39 -6.06 1.69 7.81
CA PRO A 39 -5.00 2.65 7.57
C PRO A 39 -4.13 2.32 6.35
N GLY A 40 -3.98 1.05 6.00
CA GLY A 40 -3.29 0.62 4.79
C GLY A 40 -4.09 0.97 3.53
N VAL A 41 -5.40 0.69 3.53
CA VAL A 41 -6.32 1.08 2.47
C VAL A 41 -6.35 2.59 2.29
N GLN A 42 -6.45 3.36 3.37
CA GLN A 42 -6.44 4.82 3.34
C GLN A 42 -5.12 5.35 2.76
N SER A 43 -3.99 4.76 3.14
CA SER A 43 -2.67 5.16 2.63
C SER A 43 -2.56 4.94 1.13
N VAL A 44 -2.91 3.73 0.66
CA VAL A 44 -2.87 3.40 -0.78
C VAL A 44 -3.86 4.24 -1.58
N THR A 45 -5.06 4.48 -1.03
CA THR A 45 -6.05 5.38 -1.64
C THR A 45 -5.51 6.79 -1.83
N ARG A 46 -4.82 7.35 -0.81
CA ARG A 46 -4.18 8.68 -0.91
C ARG A 46 -3.09 8.72 -1.98
N ILE A 47 -2.23 7.70 -2.01
CA ILE A 47 -1.16 7.58 -3.01
C ILE A 47 -1.75 7.52 -4.42
N TRP A 48 -2.75 6.65 -4.63
CA TRP A 48 -3.41 6.50 -5.91
C TRP A 48 -4.08 7.81 -6.37
N LYS A 49 -4.85 8.46 -5.49
CA LYS A 49 -5.50 9.74 -5.79
C LYS A 49 -4.49 10.82 -6.15
N ALA A 50 -3.39 10.95 -5.41
CA ALA A 50 -2.35 11.95 -5.67
C ALA A 50 -1.69 11.74 -7.04
N LEU A 51 -1.35 10.49 -7.41
CA LEU A 51 -0.76 10.17 -8.70
C LEU A 51 -1.74 10.43 -9.86
N LYS A 52 -2.99 10.00 -9.73
CA LYS A 52 -3.99 10.21 -10.79
C LYS A 52 -4.35 11.69 -10.95
N ALA A 53 -4.57 12.40 -9.87
CA ALA A 53 -4.90 13.83 -9.90
C ALA A 53 -3.77 14.71 -10.48
N SER A 54 -2.51 14.28 -10.34
CA SER A 54 -1.35 14.96 -10.95
C SER A 54 -1.06 14.52 -12.39
N GLY A 55 -1.90 13.67 -12.99
CA GLY A 55 -1.70 13.16 -14.35
C GLY A 55 -0.52 12.19 -14.50
N SER A 56 -0.01 11.63 -13.40
CA SER A 56 1.07 10.65 -13.44
C SER A 56 0.66 9.37 -14.16
N LYS A 57 1.56 8.83 -14.98
CA LYS A 57 1.39 7.53 -15.65
C LYS A 57 1.83 6.35 -14.77
N THR A 58 2.42 6.60 -13.62
CA THR A 58 2.83 5.56 -12.67
C THR A 58 1.61 4.77 -12.19
N GLN A 59 1.66 3.45 -12.35
CA GLN A 59 0.62 2.54 -11.87
C GLN A 59 0.81 2.26 -10.38
N VAL A 60 -0.31 2.09 -9.67
CA VAL A 60 -0.33 1.68 -8.26
C VAL A 60 -0.82 0.25 -8.17
N MET A 61 -0.01 -0.64 -7.60
CA MET A 61 -0.35 -2.02 -7.34
C MET A 61 -0.44 -2.27 -5.83
N GLY A 62 -1.67 -2.27 -5.29
CA GLY A 62 -1.89 -2.65 -3.89
C GLY A 62 -1.50 -4.11 -3.66
N ALA A 63 -0.83 -4.40 -2.54
CA ALA A 63 -0.31 -5.73 -2.25
C ALA A 63 -0.34 -6.06 -0.75
N SER A 64 -0.07 -7.35 -0.43
CA SER A 64 0.11 -7.82 0.95
C SER A 64 -1.15 -7.68 1.82
N PHE A 65 -2.30 -8.06 1.28
CA PHE A 65 -3.59 -7.98 1.96
C PHE A 65 -3.71 -8.95 3.14
N ARG A 66 -4.44 -8.53 4.18
CA ARG A 66 -4.74 -9.33 5.39
C ARG A 66 -6.13 -9.92 5.37
N ASN A 67 -7.06 -9.27 4.65
CA ASN A 67 -8.44 -9.71 4.53
C ASN A 67 -9.06 -9.24 3.20
N LYS A 68 -10.21 -9.83 2.84
CA LYS A 68 -10.98 -9.52 1.64
C LYS A 68 -11.49 -8.07 1.64
N GLY A 69 -11.79 -7.50 2.80
CA GLY A 69 -12.29 -6.14 2.94
C GLY A 69 -11.30 -5.09 2.42
N GLU A 70 -9.99 -5.28 2.65
CA GLU A 70 -8.94 -4.42 2.10
C GLU A 70 -8.93 -4.44 0.57
N ILE A 71 -9.14 -5.63 -0.03
CA ILE A 71 -9.15 -5.82 -1.49
C ILE A 71 -10.35 -5.11 -2.11
N THR A 72 -11.54 -5.35 -1.59
CA THR A 72 -12.78 -4.75 -2.11
C THR A 72 -12.82 -3.23 -1.91
N ALA A 73 -12.25 -2.72 -0.82
CA ALA A 73 -12.12 -1.29 -0.56
C ALA A 73 -11.15 -0.57 -1.52
N LEU A 74 -10.30 -1.30 -2.25
CA LEU A 74 -9.42 -0.77 -3.30
C LEU A 74 -9.93 -1.10 -4.71
N ALA A 75 -11.19 -1.49 -4.86
CA ALA A 75 -11.78 -1.74 -6.18
C ALA A 75 -11.66 -0.52 -7.10
N GLY A 76 -10.99 -0.68 -8.24
CA GLY A 76 -10.65 0.39 -9.18
C GLY A 76 -9.19 0.86 -9.10
N CYS A 77 -8.39 0.33 -8.17
CA CYS A 77 -6.93 0.49 -8.21
C CYS A 77 -6.37 -0.06 -9.53
N ASP A 78 -5.24 0.46 -10.00
CA ASP A 78 -4.70 0.04 -11.29
C ASP A 78 -4.39 -1.45 -11.31
N LEU A 79 -3.76 -1.96 -10.25
CA LEU A 79 -3.39 -3.36 -10.08
C LEU A 79 -3.52 -3.77 -8.61
N LEU A 80 -3.75 -5.07 -8.37
CA LEU A 80 -3.76 -5.67 -7.05
C LEU A 80 -3.03 -7.03 -7.09
N THR A 81 -2.06 -7.23 -6.21
CA THR A 81 -1.42 -8.54 -6.00
C THR A 81 -2.18 -9.27 -4.90
N ILE A 82 -2.98 -10.27 -5.29
CA ILE A 82 -3.89 -10.98 -4.41
C ILE A 82 -3.41 -12.41 -4.20
N ALA A 83 -3.28 -12.84 -2.94
CA ALA A 83 -2.94 -14.22 -2.62
C ALA A 83 -4.05 -15.20 -3.05
N PRO A 84 -3.72 -16.44 -3.49
CA PRO A 84 -4.70 -17.41 -3.97
C PRO A 84 -5.90 -17.61 -3.04
N LYS A 85 -5.68 -17.71 -1.74
CA LYS A 85 -6.75 -17.86 -0.74
C LYS A 85 -7.82 -16.76 -0.83
N PHE A 86 -7.43 -15.53 -1.11
CA PHE A 86 -8.39 -14.43 -1.23
C PHE A 86 -9.08 -14.42 -2.59
N ILE A 87 -8.43 -14.95 -3.63
CA ILE A 87 -9.07 -15.17 -4.93
C ILE A 87 -10.20 -16.20 -4.78
N ASP A 88 -9.94 -17.27 -4.04
CA ASP A 88 -10.95 -18.30 -3.75
C ASP A 88 -12.13 -17.74 -2.94
N GLU A 89 -11.85 -16.92 -1.93
CA GLU A 89 -12.87 -16.21 -1.15
C GLU A 89 -13.71 -15.25 -2.02
N LEU A 90 -13.08 -14.53 -2.93
CA LEU A 90 -13.77 -13.62 -3.84
C LEU A 90 -14.64 -14.38 -4.84
N ASN A 91 -14.18 -15.51 -5.38
CA ASN A 91 -14.93 -16.34 -6.31
C ASN A 91 -16.20 -16.94 -5.70
N THR A 92 -16.23 -17.12 -4.40
CA THR A 92 -17.40 -17.61 -3.66
C THR A 92 -18.29 -16.52 -3.07
N THR A 93 -17.94 -15.25 -3.30
CA THR A 93 -18.67 -14.09 -2.76
C THR A 93 -19.53 -13.44 -3.85
N PHE A 94 -20.84 -13.60 -3.75
CA PHE A 94 -21.82 -13.01 -4.68
C PHE A 94 -22.44 -11.77 -4.04
N ALA A 95 -21.70 -10.67 -4.04
CA ALA A 95 -22.15 -9.37 -3.55
C ALA A 95 -21.82 -8.28 -4.57
N PRO A 96 -22.59 -7.18 -4.63
CA PRO A 96 -22.24 -6.03 -5.46
C PRO A 96 -20.86 -5.51 -5.10
N LEU A 97 -20.02 -5.29 -6.11
CA LEU A 97 -18.69 -4.71 -5.95
C LEU A 97 -18.65 -3.34 -6.63
N PRO A 98 -18.95 -2.25 -5.94
CA PRO A 98 -18.88 -0.92 -6.52
C PRO A 98 -17.42 -0.53 -6.77
N ARG A 99 -17.17 0.23 -7.86
CA ARG A 99 -15.87 0.85 -8.11
C ARG A 99 -15.64 1.97 -7.09
N VAL A 100 -14.66 1.78 -6.20
CA VAL A 100 -14.33 2.73 -5.12
C VAL A 100 -13.36 3.80 -5.62
N LEU A 101 -12.33 3.37 -6.38
CA LEU A 101 -11.32 4.27 -6.95
C LEU A 101 -11.67 4.58 -8.40
N ASP A 102 -12.04 5.83 -8.64
CA ASP A 102 -12.48 6.32 -9.95
C ASP A 102 -11.74 7.61 -10.28
N ALA A 103 -10.87 7.54 -11.29
CA ALA A 103 -10.02 8.67 -11.70
C ALA A 103 -10.84 9.81 -12.33
N GLU A 104 -11.98 9.50 -12.95
CA GLU A 104 -12.84 10.51 -13.60
C GLU A 104 -13.51 11.44 -12.58
N LYS A 105 -13.62 11.00 -11.33
CA LYS A 105 -14.19 11.79 -10.22
C LYS A 105 -13.16 12.65 -9.49
N LEU A 106 -11.88 12.57 -9.87
CA LEU A 106 -10.82 13.34 -9.22
C LEU A 106 -10.72 14.74 -9.82
N LYS A 107 -10.55 15.73 -8.96
CA LYS A 107 -10.12 17.06 -9.40
C LYS A 107 -8.62 17.02 -9.65
N SER A 108 -8.18 17.66 -10.74
CA SER A 108 -6.74 17.85 -11.01
C SER A 108 -6.10 18.65 -9.87
N VAL A 109 -4.90 18.27 -9.48
CA VAL A 109 -4.08 18.98 -8.50
C VAL A 109 -2.69 19.21 -9.07
N GLU A 110 -2.06 20.29 -8.66
CA GLU A 110 -0.65 20.52 -9.00
C GLU A 110 0.23 19.43 -8.40
N SER A 111 1.27 19.04 -9.17
CA SER A 111 2.27 18.11 -8.69
C SER A 111 3.08 18.73 -7.57
N LEU A 112 3.15 18.06 -6.42
CA LEU A 112 3.98 18.47 -5.30
C LEU A 112 5.47 18.33 -5.68
N THR A 113 6.22 19.41 -5.56
CA THR A 113 7.68 19.37 -5.63
C THR A 113 8.22 19.32 -4.22
N ILE A 114 8.92 18.24 -3.90
CA ILE A 114 9.53 18.01 -2.59
C ILE A 114 11.04 18.04 -2.76
N SER A 115 11.75 18.85 -1.97
CA SER A 115 13.20 18.88 -1.96
C SER A 115 13.77 17.59 -1.37
N GLU A 116 15.03 17.27 -1.68
CA GLU A 116 15.70 16.10 -1.08
C GLU A 116 15.77 16.24 0.45
N CYS A 117 16.02 17.43 0.96
CA CYS A 117 16.07 17.71 2.39
C CYS A 117 14.74 17.41 3.07
N ASP A 118 13.63 17.92 2.51
CA ASP A 118 12.28 17.69 3.04
C ASP A 118 11.90 16.22 2.98
N PHE A 119 12.25 15.53 1.89
CA PHE A 119 12.01 14.07 1.77
C PHE A 119 12.76 13.28 2.84
N ARG A 120 14.06 13.56 3.03
CA ARG A 120 14.87 12.88 4.05
C ARG A 120 14.36 13.16 5.46
N TYR A 121 13.98 14.38 5.74
CA TYR A 121 13.38 14.75 7.02
C TYR A 121 12.05 14.02 7.25
N ALA A 122 11.14 14.07 6.28
CA ALA A 122 9.83 13.41 6.38
C ALA A 122 9.95 11.88 6.55
N LEU A 123 10.91 11.25 5.85
CA LEU A 123 11.18 9.81 6.01
C LEU A 123 11.63 9.48 7.43
N ASN A 124 12.55 10.27 8.01
CA ASN A 124 13.01 10.08 9.39
C ASN A 124 11.94 10.40 10.42
N ALA A 125 11.10 11.41 10.17
CA ALA A 125 10.00 11.78 11.04
C ALA A 125 8.85 10.76 11.06
N SER A 126 8.84 9.79 10.13
CA SER A 126 7.84 8.73 10.06
C SER A 126 8.37 7.42 10.65
N PRO A 127 8.01 7.03 11.90
CA PRO A 127 8.44 5.77 12.50
C PRO A 127 8.00 4.54 11.67
N LEU A 128 6.82 4.61 11.05
CA LEU A 128 6.34 3.57 10.15
C LEU A 128 7.26 3.40 8.94
N ALA A 129 7.50 4.47 8.18
CA ALA A 129 8.27 4.41 6.94
C ALA A 129 9.73 4.02 7.22
N ASN A 130 10.38 4.70 8.16
CA ASN A 130 11.78 4.43 8.52
C ASN A 130 11.96 3.04 9.10
N GLY A 131 11.13 2.65 10.09
CA GLY A 131 11.23 1.34 10.75
C GLY A 131 10.97 0.18 9.80
N LYS A 132 9.94 0.26 8.95
CA LYS A 132 9.61 -0.80 7.99
C LYS A 132 10.62 -0.90 6.85
N LEU A 133 11.17 0.21 6.38
CA LEU A 133 12.23 0.19 5.38
C LEU A 133 13.49 -0.49 5.94
N ALA A 134 13.96 -0.05 7.11
CA ALA A 134 15.13 -0.62 7.76
C ALA A 134 14.96 -2.12 8.09
N GLN A 135 13.79 -2.53 8.56
CA GLN A 135 13.46 -3.94 8.79
C GLN A 135 13.49 -4.74 7.48
N GLY A 136 12.89 -4.21 6.41
CA GLY A 136 12.85 -4.87 5.09
C GLY A 136 14.25 -5.08 4.52
N ILE A 137 15.09 -4.07 4.57
CA ILE A 137 16.49 -4.17 4.10
C ILE A 137 17.22 -5.29 4.83
N ARG A 138 17.16 -5.33 6.17
CA ARG A 138 17.83 -6.39 6.95
C ARG A 138 17.29 -7.78 6.61
N SER A 139 15.97 -7.94 6.50
CA SER A 139 15.38 -9.25 6.20
C SER A 139 15.76 -9.75 4.81
N PHE A 140 15.67 -8.89 3.79
CA PHE A 140 16.01 -9.27 2.42
C PHE A 140 17.50 -9.54 2.24
N ALA A 141 18.39 -8.78 2.93
CA ALA A 141 19.83 -9.08 2.94
C ALA A 141 20.08 -10.49 3.51
N ALA A 142 19.50 -10.80 4.68
CA ALA A 142 19.66 -12.11 5.30
C ALA A 142 19.08 -13.26 4.42
N ASP A 143 17.98 -13.02 3.73
CA ASP A 143 17.40 -14.02 2.80
C ASP A 143 18.27 -14.20 1.54
N THR A 144 18.90 -13.13 1.06
CA THR A 144 19.86 -13.20 -0.04
C THR A 144 21.09 -14.03 0.34
N GLU A 145 21.67 -13.78 1.52
CA GLU A 145 22.82 -14.56 2.04
C GLU A 145 22.47 -16.07 2.15
N LYS A 146 21.26 -16.39 2.62
CA LYS A 146 20.78 -17.80 2.65
C LYS A 146 20.71 -18.41 1.25
N LEU A 147 20.16 -17.66 0.29
CA LEU A 147 20.07 -18.13 -1.09
C LEU A 147 21.46 -18.37 -1.70
N GLU A 148 22.40 -17.42 -1.50
CA GLU A 148 23.79 -17.58 -1.95
C GLU A 148 24.44 -18.81 -1.36
N GLY A 149 24.22 -19.08 -0.06
CA GLY A 149 24.70 -20.30 0.61
C GLY A 149 24.12 -21.61 0.09
N LEU A 150 23.01 -21.58 -0.64
CA LEU A 150 22.43 -22.75 -1.31
C LEU A 150 23.01 -22.99 -2.71
N LEU A 151 23.68 -22.00 -3.28
CA LEU A 151 24.27 -22.07 -4.62
C LEU A 151 25.75 -22.45 -4.61
N HIS A 152 26.39 -22.49 -3.44
CA HIS A 152 27.75 -22.91 -3.19
C HIS A 152 27.77 -24.27 -2.48
#